data_e424039678d63e67c8bb0c401749fd3e
#
_entry.id   e424039678d63e67c8bb0c401749fd3e
#
_cell.length_a   1.000
_cell.length_b   1.000
_cell.length_c   1.000
_cell.angle_alpha   90.00
_cell.angle_beta   90.00
_cell.angle_gamma   90.00
#
_symmetry.space_group_name_H-M   'P 1'
#
loop_
_entity.id
_entity.type
_entity.pdbx_description
1 polymer ?
#
loop_
_entity_poly.entity_id
_entity_poly.type
_entity_poly.pdbx_seq_one_letter_code
_entity_poly.pdbx_strand_id
1 'polypeptide(L)'
;VIAVDRVGILRRSDKDKYDFSKKELAEITNSQDISGGLAEAIVGADVFVGVSAPNLLSKDMVRSMNRDAIVFAMANPTPEIMPEDALEAGAAIVGTGRSDYPNQINNVLVFPGLFKGALRAKSKKITEEMKIAAAEGLASLIKPEELRKDYIIPDAFDKRVAEAVASAVEKLAKEQGICRG
;
A
#
# COMPACT_ATOMS: atom_id res chain seq x y z
N VAL A 1 -12.58 1.93 -5.45
CA VAL A 1 -11.50 0.91 -5.53
C VAL A 1 -11.96 -0.20 -6.46
N ILE A 2 -11.04 -0.72 -7.30
CA ILE A 2 -11.27 -1.89 -8.16
C ILE A 2 -10.18 -2.91 -7.80
N ALA A 3 -10.58 -4.10 -7.38
CA ALA A 3 -9.66 -5.20 -7.10
C ALA A 3 -9.53 -6.09 -8.34
N VAL A 4 -8.29 -6.44 -8.70
CA VAL A 4 -7.98 -7.26 -9.88
C VAL A 4 -7.09 -8.42 -9.45
N ASP A 5 -7.39 -9.62 -9.93
CA ASP A 5 -6.51 -10.78 -9.81
C ASP A 5 -6.10 -11.32 -11.20
N ARG A 6 -5.43 -12.48 -11.24
CA ARG A 6 -4.99 -13.07 -12.52
C ARG A 6 -6.15 -13.50 -13.44
N VAL A 7 -7.37 -13.60 -12.93
CA VAL A 7 -8.56 -13.96 -13.72
C VAL A 7 -9.24 -12.72 -14.29
N GLY A 8 -9.04 -11.57 -13.63
CA GLY A 8 -9.59 -10.28 -14.03
C GLY A 8 -10.11 -9.47 -12.86
N ILE A 9 -10.96 -8.51 -13.15
CA ILE A 9 -11.60 -7.64 -12.15
C ILE A 9 -12.56 -8.45 -11.29
N LEU A 10 -12.45 -8.31 -9.96
CA LEU A 10 -13.41 -8.92 -9.04
C LEU A 10 -14.74 -8.21 -9.13
N ARG A 11 -15.81 -8.98 -9.34
CA ARG A 11 -17.17 -8.46 -9.58
C ARG A 11 -18.16 -9.02 -8.57
N ARG A 12 -19.08 -8.17 -8.15
CA ARG A 12 -20.19 -8.59 -7.26
C ARG A 12 -21.08 -9.61 -7.94
N SER A 13 -21.32 -9.47 -9.24
CA SER A 13 -22.11 -10.41 -10.05
C SER A 13 -21.48 -11.82 -10.14
N ASP A 14 -20.19 -11.96 -9.90
CA ASP A 14 -19.47 -13.22 -9.95
C ASP A 14 -19.08 -13.77 -8.56
N LYS A 15 -19.57 -13.18 -7.47
CA LYS A 15 -19.16 -13.48 -6.10
C LYS A 15 -19.25 -14.96 -5.70
N ASP A 16 -20.15 -15.69 -6.26
CA ASP A 16 -20.33 -17.13 -5.94
C ASP A 16 -19.25 -18.03 -6.55
N LYS A 17 -18.43 -17.48 -7.45
CA LYS A 17 -17.26 -18.15 -8.04
C LYS A 17 -15.97 -17.96 -7.22
N TYR A 18 -16.00 -17.12 -6.20
CA TYR A 18 -14.83 -16.70 -5.43
C TYR A 18 -14.71 -17.45 -4.10
N ASP A 19 -13.47 -17.59 -3.62
CA ASP A 19 -13.20 -17.93 -2.23
C ASP A 19 -13.68 -16.82 -1.26
N PHE A 20 -13.67 -17.11 0.03
CA PHE A 20 -14.18 -16.20 1.05
C PHE A 20 -13.58 -14.79 0.97
N SER A 21 -12.25 -14.67 0.85
CA SER A 21 -11.55 -13.37 0.86
C SER A 21 -11.87 -12.54 -0.39
N LYS A 22 -11.92 -13.18 -1.56
CA LYS A 22 -12.27 -12.49 -2.82
C LYS A 22 -13.75 -12.11 -2.86
N LYS A 23 -14.61 -12.93 -2.26
CA LYS A 23 -16.05 -12.63 -2.13
C LYS A 23 -16.25 -11.35 -1.32
N GLU A 24 -15.60 -11.22 -0.18
CA GLU A 24 -15.62 -10.01 0.64
C GLU A 24 -15.14 -8.79 -0.14
N LEU A 25 -13.99 -8.91 -0.84
CA LEU A 25 -13.47 -7.84 -1.69
C LEU A 25 -14.43 -7.44 -2.81
N ALA A 26 -15.07 -8.42 -3.47
CA ALA A 26 -16.03 -8.15 -4.53
C ALA A 26 -17.30 -7.43 -4.04
N GLU A 27 -17.66 -7.60 -2.77
CA GLU A 27 -18.81 -6.93 -2.15
C GLU A 27 -18.53 -5.45 -1.83
N ILE A 28 -17.28 -5.10 -1.48
CA ILE A 28 -16.91 -3.75 -1.04
C ILE A 28 -16.15 -2.94 -2.09
N THR A 29 -15.73 -3.56 -3.19
CA THR A 29 -15.02 -2.90 -4.31
C THR A 29 -15.87 -2.91 -5.58
N ASN A 30 -15.36 -2.27 -6.65
CA ASN A 30 -15.98 -2.29 -7.99
C ASN A 30 -17.50 -2.01 -7.95
N SER A 31 -17.89 -0.87 -7.38
CA SER A 31 -19.30 -0.49 -7.20
C SER A 31 -20.11 -0.42 -8.51
N GLN A 32 -19.42 -0.23 -9.64
CA GLN A 32 -20.02 -0.18 -10.97
C GLN A 32 -20.08 -1.54 -11.67
N ASP A 33 -19.60 -2.61 -11.02
CA ASP A 33 -19.54 -3.99 -11.54
C ASP A 33 -18.84 -4.08 -12.92
N ILE A 34 -17.77 -3.26 -13.12
CA ILE A 34 -16.97 -3.23 -14.34
C ILE A 34 -16.35 -4.61 -14.57
N SER A 35 -16.34 -5.07 -15.81
CA SER A 35 -15.74 -6.33 -16.22
C SER A 35 -14.46 -6.10 -17.04
N GLY A 36 -13.58 -7.09 -17.06
CA GLY A 36 -12.34 -7.06 -17.83
C GLY A 36 -11.11 -7.42 -17.01
N GLY A 37 -9.96 -7.02 -17.46
CA GLY A 37 -8.68 -7.23 -16.79
C GLY A 37 -8.10 -5.94 -16.21
N LEU A 38 -6.77 -5.96 -15.99
CA LEU A 38 -6.06 -4.80 -15.47
C LEU A 38 -6.15 -3.59 -16.42
N ALA A 39 -6.12 -3.82 -17.73
CA ALA A 39 -6.18 -2.74 -18.71
C ALA A 39 -7.48 -1.94 -18.62
N GLU A 40 -8.60 -2.60 -18.38
CA GLU A 40 -9.90 -1.94 -18.20
C GLU A 40 -10.01 -1.29 -16.81
N ALA A 41 -9.49 -1.95 -15.78
CA ALA A 41 -9.56 -1.46 -14.42
C ALA A 41 -8.79 -0.15 -14.19
N ILE A 42 -7.69 0.07 -14.94
CA ILE A 42 -6.77 1.16 -14.71
C ILE A 42 -7.15 2.45 -15.44
N VAL A 43 -8.03 2.37 -16.43
CA VAL A 43 -8.48 3.55 -17.19
C VAL A 43 -9.11 4.58 -16.24
N GLY A 44 -8.54 5.78 -16.20
CA GLY A 44 -9.01 6.86 -15.33
C GLY A 44 -8.76 6.61 -13.83
N ALA A 45 -7.91 5.67 -13.47
CA ALA A 45 -7.51 5.47 -12.07
C ALA A 45 -6.51 6.55 -11.62
N ASP A 46 -6.63 6.98 -10.37
CA ASP A 46 -5.70 7.93 -9.75
C ASP A 46 -4.48 7.21 -9.15
N VAL A 47 -4.67 5.99 -8.67
CA VAL A 47 -3.64 5.22 -7.95
C VAL A 47 -3.66 3.78 -8.42
N PHE A 48 -2.49 3.25 -8.75
CA PHE A 48 -2.23 1.82 -8.93
C PHE A 48 -1.46 1.27 -7.72
N VAL A 49 -1.93 0.15 -7.18
CA VAL A 49 -1.24 -0.59 -6.11
C VAL A 49 -1.03 -2.03 -6.57
N GLY A 50 0.21 -2.36 -6.94
CA GLY A 50 0.61 -3.68 -7.40
C GLY A 50 1.28 -4.50 -6.30
N VAL A 51 0.77 -5.70 -6.06
CA VAL A 51 1.33 -6.73 -5.16
C VAL A 51 1.29 -8.10 -5.84
N SER A 52 1.57 -8.13 -7.14
CA SER A 52 1.25 -9.28 -7.99
C SER A 52 2.49 -9.88 -8.67
N ALA A 53 2.66 -9.68 -9.95
CA ALA A 53 3.73 -10.29 -10.73
C ALA A 53 4.48 -9.26 -11.58
N PRO A 54 5.73 -9.53 -11.95
CA PRO A 54 6.55 -8.58 -12.71
C PRO A 54 5.95 -8.26 -14.08
N ASN A 55 6.18 -7.01 -14.52
CA ASN A 55 5.89 -6.52 -15.88
C ASN A 55 4.41 -6.63 -16.30
N LEU A 56 3.48 -6.59 -15.35
CA LEU A 56 2.04 -6.60 -15.64
C LEU A 56 1.48 -5.24 -16.05
N LEU A 57 2.11 -4.16 -15.62
CA LEU A 57 1.66 -2.80 -15.91
C LEU A 57 2.47 -2.23 -17.08
N SER A 58 1.83 -1.97 -18.21
CA SER A 58 2.48 -1.36 -19.38
C SER A 58 2.48 0.17 -19.31
N LYS A 59 3.38 0.81 -20.10
CA LYS A 59 3.38 2.27 -20.26
C LYS A 59 2.03 2.81 -20.77
N ASP A 60 1.38 2.08 -21.68
CA ASP A 60 0.08 2.51 -22.21
C ASP A 60 -1.03 2.45 -21.15
N MET A 61 -0.98 1.46 -20.26
CA MET A 61 -1.86 1.42 -19.10
C MET A 61 -1.64 2.63 -18.18
N VAL A 62 -0.39 2.99 -17.89
CA VAL A 62 -0.09 4.18 -17.09
C VAL A 62 -0.58 5.46 -17.78
N ARG A 63 -0.42 5.58 -19.11
CA ARG A 63 -0.95 6.72 -19.88
C ARG A 63 -2.47 6.83 -19.85
N SER A 64 -3.18 5.71 -19.64
CA SER A 64 -4.64 5.71 -19.53
C SER A 64 -5.17 6.10 -18.15
N MET A 65 -4.30 6.22 -17.15
CA MET A 65 -4.65 6.72 -15.82
C MET A 65 -4.98 8.22 -15.85
N ASN A 66 -5.53 8.72 -14.77
CA ASN A 66 -5.75 10.14 -14.58
C ASN A 66 -4.43 10.91 -14.52
N ARG A 67 -4.51 12.22 -14.75
CA ARG A 67 -3.38 13.13 -14.58
C ARG A 67 -2.84 13.04 -13.15
N ASP A 68 -1.53 13.17 -13.01
CA ASP A 68 -0.82 13.10 -11.72
C ASP A 68 -1.00 11.76 -10.97
N ALA A 69 -1.14 10.67 -11.72
CA ALA A 69 -1.31 9.33 -11.19
C ALA A 69 -0.16 8.88 -10.28
N ILE A 70 -0.50 8.07 -9.28
CA ILE A 70 0.43 7.45 -8.34
C ILE A 70 0.55 5.96 -8.67
N VAL A 71 1.77 5.46 -8.79
CA VAL A 71 2.05 4.05 -9.10
C VAL A 71 2.88 3.42 -7.98
N PHE A 72 2.31 2.48 -7.25
CA PHE A 72 3.01 1.64 -6.29
C PHE A 72 3.17 0.23 -6.86
N ALA A 73 4.34 -0.05 -7.45
CA ALA A 73 4.67 -1.32 -8.08
C ALA A 73 5.59 -2.13 -7.14
N MET A 74 5.00 -3.01 -6.33
CA MET A 74 5.66 -3.63 -5.19
C MET A 74 6.02 -5.10 -5.39
N ALA A 75 5.80 -5.68 -6.58
CA ALA A 75 6.28 -7.03 -6.89
C ALA A 75 7.80 -7.11 -6.75
N ASN A 76 8.30 -8.22 -6.22
CA ASN A 76 9.71 -8.41 -5.90
C ASN A 76 10.22 -9.75 -6.50
N PRO A 77 11.41 -9.83 -7.13
CA PRO A 77 12.43 -8.77 -7.26
C PRO A 77 12.19 -7.75 -8.38
N THR A 78 11.35 -8.06 -9.35
CA THR A 78 11.02 -7.18 -10.48
C THR A 78 9.60 -6.64 -10.27
N PRO A 79 9.41 -5.30 -10.28
CA PRO A 79 8.11 -4.70 -10.10
C PRO A 79 7.18 -4.91 -11.29
N GLU A 80 5.90 -4.59 -11.13
CA GLU A 80 4.88 -4.64 -12.19
C GLU A 80 5.22 -3.71 -13.36
N ILE A 81 5.92 -2.63 -13.12
CA ILE A 81 6.53 -1.71 -14.09
C ILE A 81 7.78 -1.12 -13.48
N MET A 82 8.82 -0.89 -14.29
CA MET A 82 10.01 -0.21 -13.80
C MET A 82 9.71 1.27 -13.53
N PRO A 83 10.29 1.86 -12.45
CA PRO A 83 10.01 3.26 -12.08
C PRO A 83 10.25 4.26 -13.20
N GLU A 84 11.33 4.12 -13.96
CA GLU A 84 11.66 4.96 -15.10
C GLU A 84 10.59 4.90 -16.20
N ASP A 85 10.05 3.70 -16.47
CA ASP A 85 8.99 3.49 -17.46
C ASP A 85 7.66 4.10 -17.02
N ALA A 86 7.33 3.99 -15.71
CA ALA A 86 6.13 4.60 -15.16
C ALA A 86 6.20 6.14 -15.19
N LEU A 87 7.35 6.72 -14.84
CA LEU A 87 7.59 8.16 -14.91
C LEU A 87 7.54 8.68 -16.35
N GLU A 88 8.19 7.99 -17.30
CA GLU A 88 8.13 8.32 -18.74
C GLU A 88 6.70 8.24 -19.27
N ALA A 89 5.89 7.32 -18.76
CA ALA A 89 4.49 7.19 -19.15
C ALA A 89 3.57 8.26 -18.54
N GLY A 90 4.06 9.08 -17.58
CA GLY A 90 3.33 10.21 -17.02
C GLY A 90 2.87 10.06 -15.56
N ALA A 91 3.30 9.00 -14.87
CA ALA A 91 3.06 8.91 -13.44
C ALA A 91 3.74 10.06 -12.68
N ALA A 92 3.04 10.69 -11.76
CA ALA A 92 3.57 11.79 -10.97
C ALA A 92 4.41 11.31 -9.79
N ILE A 93 4.03 10.19 -9.20
CA ILE A 93 4.71 9.57 -8.05
C ILE A 93 4.84 8.08 -8.33
N VAL A 94 6.03 7.54 -8.11
CA VAL A 94 6.29 6.11 -8.20
C VAL A 94 6.94 5.63 -6.91
N GLY A 95 6.43 4.52 -6.36
CA GLY A 95 7.03 3.79 -5.25
C GLY A 95 7.20 2.32 -5.62
N THR A 96 8.26 1.69 -5.13
CA THR A 96 8.58 0.29 -5.41
C THR A 96 9.18 -0.40 -4.18
N GLY A 97 9.18 -1.73 -4.16
CA GLY A 97 9.85 -2.51 -3.12
C GLY A 97 11.40 -2.48 -3.20
N ARG A 98 11.96 -1.97 -4.30
CA ARG A 98 13.41 -1.95 -4.54
C ARG A 98 14.11 -0.85 -3.74
N SER A 99 15.29 -1.17 -3.19
CA SER A 99 16.10 -0.24 -2.38
C SER A 99 16.99 0.71 -3.20
N ASP A 100 17.10 0.48 -4.49
CA ASP A 100 17.88 1.30 -5.42
C ASP A 100 17.08 2.43 -6.08
N TYR A 101 15.80 2.60 -5.68
CA TYR A 101 14.93 3.67 -6.15
C TYR A 101 14.39 4.52 -4.99
N PRO A 102 14.01 5.78 -5.25
CA PRO A 102 13.27 6.60 -4.30
C PRO A 102 11.92 5.95 -3.90
N ASN A 103 11.37 6.40 -2.78
CA ASN A 103 10.10 5.90 -2.27
C ASN A 103 10.07 4.38 -2.11
N GLN A 104 11.11 3.82 -1.49
CA GLN A 104 11.14 2.39 -1.19
C GLN A 104 10.01 2.01 -0.24
N ILE A 105 9.06 1.19 -0.71
CA ILE A 105 7.97 0.65 0.10
C ILE A 105 8.41 -0.72 0.63
N ASN A 106 8.81 -0.77 1.90
CA ASN A 106 9.35 -1.97 2.51
C ASN A 106 8.77 -2.19 3.91
N ASN A 107 8.42 -3.42 4.22
CA ASN A 107 7.91 -3.85 5.51
C ASN A 107 8.87 -3.53 6.68
N VAL A 108 10.17 -3.39 6.43
CA VAL A 108 11.18 -3.02 7.43
C VAL A 108 10.86 -1.69 8.12
N LEU A 109 10.12 -0.79 7.48
CA LEU A 109 9.68 0.47 8.06
C LEU A 109 8.66 0.29 9.19
N VAL A 110 7.89 -0.79 9.18
CA VAL A 110 6.78 -0.98 10.13
C VAL A 110 7.10 -2.03 11.19
N PHE A 111 7.63 -3.19 10.80
CA PHE A 111 7.74 -4.35 11.71
C PHE A 111 8.53 -4.10 13.00
N PRO A 112 9.71 -3.49 13.00
CA PRO A 112 10.43 -3.25 14.25
C PRO A 112 9.64 -2.37 15.22
N GLY A 113 9.02 -1.31 14.71
CA GLY A 113 8.22 -0.38 15.50
C GLY A 113 6.91 -1.00 16.01
N LEU A 114 6.19 -1.72 15.16
CA LEU A 114 4.92 -2.38 15.50
C LEU A 114 5.09 -3.36 16.67
N PHE A 115 6.07 -4.26 16.59
CA PHE A 115 6.32 -5.19 17.67
C PHE A 115 6.87 -4.52 18.92
N LYS A 116 7.76 -3.53 18.77
CA LYS A 116 8.29 -2.75 19.89
C LYS A 116 7.16 -2.05 20.67
N GLY A 117 6.22 -1.42 19.96
CA GLY A 117 5.07 -0.76 20.58
C GLY A 117 4.13 -1.74 21.29
N ALA A 118 3.80 -2.85 20.64
CA ALA A 118 2.97 -3.89 21.22
C ALA A 118 3.60 -4.52 22.50
N LEU A 119 4.92 -4.76 22.47
CA LEU A 119 5.65 -5.28 23.64
C LEU A 119 5.72 -4.26 24.78
N ARG A 120 5.99 -2.99 24.49
CA ARG A 120 5.98 -1.91 25.49
C ARG A 120 4.64 -1.77 26.19
N ALA A 121 3.55 -1.86 25.42
CA ALA A 121 2.20 -1.85 25.94
C ALA A 121 1.82 -3.16 26.65
N LYS A 122 2.64 -4.20 26.59
CA LYS A 122 2.27 -5.57 27.01
C LYS A 122 0.93 -6.00 26.36
N SER A 123 0.71 -5.65 25.11
CA SER A 123 -0.54 -5.95 24.43
C SER A 123 -0.78 -7.45 24.30
N LYS A 124 -2.02 -7.89 24.45
CA LYS A 124 -2.43 -9.28 24.30
C LYS A 124 -2.51 -9.71 22.85
N LYS A 125 -2.70 -8.78 21.93
CA LYS A 125 -2.83 -9.00 20.49
C LYS A 125 -2.45 -7.74 19.72
N ILE A 126 -2.18 -7.89 18.43
CA ILE A 126 -2.05 -6.77 17.49
C ILE A 126 -3.38 -6.66 16.74
N THR A 127 -4.07 -5.54 16.88
CA THR A 127 -5.35 -5.28 16.22
C THR A 127 -5.16 -4.61 14.85
N GLU A 128 -6.21 -4.57 14.04
CA GLU A 128 -6.17 -3.86 12.75
C GLU A 128 -5.93 -2.36 12.95
N GLU A 129 -6.55 -1.79 13.98
CA GLU A 129 -6.37 -0.37 14.32
C GLU A 129 -4.93 -0.07 14.74
N MET A 130 -4.24 -0.99 15.39
CA MET A 130 -2.81 -0.84 15.71
C MET A 130 -1.95 -0.82 14.45
N LYS A 131 -2.32 -1.55 13.40
CA LYS A 131 -1.63 -1.49 12.10
C LYS A 131 -1.88 -0.16 11.40
N ILE A 132 -3.11 0.38 11.48
CA ILE A 132 -3.44 1.71 10.97
C ILE A 132 -2.65 2.78 11.72
N ALA A 133 -2.63 2.73 13.06
CA ALA A 133 -1.83 3.66 13.86
C ALA A 133 -0.32 3.59 13.54
N ALA A 134 0.19 2.39 13.22
CA ALA A 134 1.57 2.22 12.77
C ALA A 134 1.83 2.94 11.43
N ALA A 135 0.91 2.83 10.49
CA ALA A 135 0.99 3.51 9.20
C ALA A 135 0.90 5.03 9.35
N GLU A 136 -0.01 5.53 10.20
CA GLU A 136 -0.14 6.96 10.51
C GLU A 136 1.11 7.50 11.22
N GLY A 137 1.66 6.75 12.17
CA GLY A 137 2.91 7.09 12.85
C GLY A 137 4.09 7.18 11.89
N LEU A 138 4.16 6.27 10.92
CA LEU A 138 5.16 6.31 9.85
C LEU A 138 4.97 7.54 8.95
N ALA A 139 3.75 7.76 8.47
CA ALA A 139 3.43 8.87 7.56
C ALA A 139 3.69 10.24 8.21
N SER A 140 3.45 10.38 9.52
CA SER A 140 3.66 11.64 10.26
C SER A 140 5.12 12.10 10.34
N LEU A 141 6.07 11.24 9.99
CA LEU A 141 7.50 11.59 9.99
C LEU A 141 7.90 12.53 8.87
N ILE A 142 7.15 12.52 7.77
CA ILE A 142 7.38 13.45 6.66
C ILE A 142 6.43 14.63 6.85
N LYS A 143 7.01 15.79 7.09
CA LYS A 143 6.24 17.02 7.23
C LYS A 143 5.76 17.52 5.87
N PRO A 144 4.66 18.29 5.83
CA PRO A 144 4.13 18.82 4.56
C PRO A 144 5.18 19.58 3.71
N GLU A 145 6.09 20.30 4.36
CA GLU A 145 7.18 21.04 3.71
C GLU A 145 8.30 20.16 3.15
N GLU A 146 8.40 18.92 3.62
CA GLU A 146 9.38 17.92 3.16
C GLU A 146 8.82 17.04 2.04
N LEU A 147 7.48 17.01 1.88
CA LEU A 147 6.79 16.13 0.95
C LEU A 147 7.15 16.49 -0.51
N ARG A 148 7.71 15.53 -1.23
CA ARG A 148 8.07 15.64 -2.66
C ARG A 148 7.71 14.37 -3.40
N LYS A 149 7.65 14.43 -4.72
CA LYS A 149 7.35 13.28 -5.60
C LYS A 149 8.33 12.10 -5.40
N ASP A 150 9.55 12.38 -5.03
CA ASP A 150 10.64 11.43 -4.75
C ASP A 150 10.85 11.15 -3.25
N TYR A 151 10.03 11.74 -2.37
CA TYR A 151 10.13 11.57 -0.92
C TYR A 151 8.76 11.62 -0.26
N ILE A 152 8.00 10.53 -0.37
CA ILE A 152 6.66 10.35 0.24
C ILE A 152 6.67 9.37 1.40
N ILE A 153 7.77 8.66 1.60
CA ILE A 153 7.98 7.69 2.67
C ILE A 153 9.42 7.83 3.20
N PRO A 154 9.67 7.71 4.52
CA PRO A 154 11.03 7.80 5.06
C PRO A 154 11.95 6.72 4.51
N ASP A 155 13.26 6.99 4.54
CA ASP A 155 14.27 5.98 4.23
C ASP A 155 14.19 4.79 5.20
N ALA A 156 14.50 3.59 4.70
CA ALA A 156 14.45 2.35 5.48
C ALA A 156 15.42 2.35 6.69
N PHE A 157 16.46 3.19 6.67
CA PHE A 157 17.43 3.34 7.74
C PHE A 157 17.20 4.59 8.61
N ASP A 158 16.10 5.31 8.42
CA ASP A 158 15.76 6.46 9.25
C ASP A 158 15.50 6.00 10.70
N LYS A 159 16.38 6.42 11.60
CA LYS A 159 16.34 6.02 13.02
C LYS A 159 15.06 6.48 13.75
N ARG A 160 14.34 7.46 13.22
CA ARG A 160 13.09 7.97 13.79
C ARG A 160 11.92 6.99 13.62
N VAL A 161 11.95 6.18 12.55
CA VAL A 161 10.83 5.35 12.11
C VAL A 161 10.39 4.37 13.19
N ALA A 162 11.31 3.54 13.70
CA ALA A 162 10.98 2.52 14.68
C ALA A 162 10.37 3.08 15.98
N GLU A 163 10.80 4.29 16.38
CA GLU A 163 10.27 4.93 17.59
C GLU A 163 8.91 5.58 17.34
N ALA A 164 8.73 6.26 16.23
CA ALA A 164 7.44 6.87 15.86
C ALA A 164 6.34 5.82 15.75
N VAL A 165 6.61 4.74 15.02
CA VAL A 165 5.68 3.61 14.88
C VAL A 165 5.39 2.97 16.24
N ALA A 166 6.45 2.71 17.05
CA ALA A 166 6.26 2.09 18.36
C ALA A 166 5.41 2.94 19.31
N SER A 167 5.62 4.25 19.32
CA SER A 167 4.86 5.16 20.17
C SER A 167 3.39 5.25 19.77
N ALA A 168 3.09 5.27 18.46
CA ALA A 168 1.72 5.27 17.96
C ALA A 168 0.98 3.98 18.35
N VAL A 169 1.62 2.84 18.13
CA VAL A 169 1.07 1.51 18.46
C VAL A 169 0.87 1.33 19.96
N GLU A 170 1.86 1.73 20.79
CA GLU A 170 1.77 1.65 22.25
C GLU A 170 0.61 2.50 22.78
N LYS A 171 0.48 3.73 22.29
CA LYS A 171 -0.59 4.64 22.66
C LYS A 171 -1.96 4.01 22.40
N LEU A 172 -2.19 3.53 21.17
CA LEU A 172 -3.47 2.93 20.80
C LEU A 172 -3.78 1.65 21.58
N ALA A 173 -2.79 0.78 21.81
CA ALA A 173 -2.99 -0.43 22.62
C ALA A 173 -3.46 -0.13 24.05
N LYS A 174 -2.94 0.96 24.64
CA LYS A 174 -3.37 1.44 25.97
C LYS A 174 -4.80 2.01 25.93
N GLU A 175 -5.11 2.80 24.90
CA GLU A 175 -6.46 3.36 24.69
C GLU A 175 -7.53 2.28 24.48
N GLN A 176 -7.18 1.19 23.80
CA GLN A 176 -8.08 0.04 23.61
C GLN A 176 -8.22 -0.84 24.86
N GLY A 177 -7.45 -0.61 25.92
CA GLY A 177 -7.50 -1.42 27.14
C GLY A 177 -7.09 -2.88 26.97
N ILE A 178 -6.31 -3.21 25.92
CA ILE A 178 -5.90 -4.60 25.61
C ILE A 178 -4.56 -4.99 26.20
N CYS A 179 -4.02 -4.18 27.11
CA CYS A 179 -2.77 -4.44 27.81
C CYS A 179 -2.94 -5.51 28.89
N ARG A 180 -1.84 -6.25 29.18
CA ARG A 180 -1.77 -7.12 30.34
C ARG A 180 -1.49 -6.25 31.60
N GLY A 181 -2.14 -6.57 32.68
CA GLY A 181 -1.86 -5.98 33.99
C GLY A 181 -0.46 -6.32 34.50
#